data_9b0541954debada7817a35a4ab235a11
#
_entry.id   9b0541954debada7817a35a4ab235a11
#
_cell.length_a   1.000
_cell.length_b   1.000
_cell.length_c   1.000
_cell.angle_alpha   90.00
_cell.angle_beta   90.00
_cell.angle_gamma   90.00
#
_symmetry.space_group_name_H-M   'P 1'
#
loop_
_entity.id
_entity.type
_entity.pdbx_description
1 polymer ?
#
loop_
_entity_poly.entity_id
_entity_poly.type
_entity_poly.pdbx_seq_one_letter_code
_entity_poly.pdbx_strand_id
1 'polypeptide(L)'
;MSTLTLAKAKEILKMHTTEDHLFTHAAAVSAAMGAMASIFGGDKDHWEAIGYLHDVDYEAFPHEHCHHVREFLEPEGVDEEDIKTIISHGWGLCSNEVEPTTDIEKSLFTVDELTGVVMAYALMRPEGISGMELKGLKKKFKDKKFAAGCNRDVIKQGFAMLGMEAGEVMQACIDGMTAHKDELGLK
;
A
#
# COMPACT_ATOMS: atom_id res chain seq x y z
N MET A 1 12.04 18.94 -2.10
CA MET A 1 12.15 17.69 -1.32
C MET A 1 10.96 17.62 -0.38
N SER A 2 10.24 16.52 -0.41
CA SER A 2 9.14 16.32 0.53
C SER A 2 9.68 16.30 1.97
N THR A 3 8.93 16.92 2.88
CA THR A 3 9.22 16.90 4.32
C THR A 3 8.42 15.81 5.04
N LEU A 4 7.61 15.05 4.32
CA LEU A 4 6.79 13.99 4.88
C LEU A 4 7.65 12.79 5.27
N THR A 5 7.68 12.47 6.56
CA THR A 5 8.37 11.32 7.14
C THR A 5 7.38 10.27 7.60
N LEU A 6 7.82 9.03 7.75
CA LEU A 6 6.97 7.97 8.31
C LEU A 6 6.48 8.30 9.73
N ALA A 7 7.33 8.90 10.56
CA ALA A 7 6.94 9.32 11.90
C ALA A 7 5.78 10.34 11.86
N LYS A 8 5.87 11.34 10.99
CA LYS A 8 4.80 12.32 10.80
C LYS A 8 3.53 11.68 10.22
N ALA A 9 3.67 10.77 9.26
CA ALA A 9 2.55 10.05 8.71
C ALA A 9 1.78 9.25 9.77
N LYS A 10 2.48 8.60 10.68
CA LYS A 10 1.88 7.88 11.80
C LYS A 10 1.12 8.80 12.76
N GLU A 11 1.66 9.98 13.04
CA GLU A 11 0.96 11.00 13.86
C GLU A 11 -0.32 11.48 13.19
N ILE A 12 -0.26 11.79 11.89
CA ILE A 12 -1.42 12.26 11.13
C ILE A 12 -2.51 11.19 11.09
N LEU A 13 -2.17 9.94 10.77
CA LEU A 13 -3.18 8.88 10.65
C LEU A 13 -3.93 8.65 11.97
N LYS A 14 -3.25 8.76 13.11
CA LYS A 14 -3.91 8.66 14.44
C LYS A 14 -4.98 9.70 14.69
N MET A 15 -4.92 10.85 14.03
CA MET A 15 -5.94 11.90 14.18
C MET A 15 -7.22 11.58 13.40
N HIS A 16 -7.16 10.72 12.39
CA HIS A 16 -8.22 10.48 11.44
C HIS A 16 -8.73 9.03 11.39
N THR A 17 -8.04 8.13 12.07
CA THR A 17 -8.32 6.69 12.03
C THR A 17 -8.27 6.12 13.45
N THR A 18 -9.23 5.25 13.76
CA THR A 18 -9.36 4.59 15.07
C THR A 18 -9.39 3.07 14.96
N GLU A 19 -9.78 2.51 13.81
CA GLU A 19 -9.97 1.09 13.61
C GLU A 19 -8.65 0.34 13.39
N ASP A 20 -8.40 -0.69 14.22
CA ASP A 20 -7.15 -1.45 14.21
C ASP A 20 -6.80 -2.05 12.84
N HIS A 21 -7.80 -2.57 12.11
CA HIS A 21 -7.56 -3.18 10.80
C HIS A 21 -7.07 -2.17 9.75
N LEU A 22 -7.46 -0.88 9.88
CA LEU A 22 -6.99 0.18 8.99
C LEU A 22 -5.54 0.55 9.29
N PHE A 23 -5.12 0.53 10.55
CA PHE A 23 -3.71 0.69 10.90
C PHE A 23 -2.86 -0.47 10.41
N THR A 24 -3.36 -1.69 10.51
CA THR A 24 -2.66 -2.87 10.00
C THR A 24 -2.49 -2.79 8.47
N HIS A 25 -3.52 -2.38 7.75
CA HIS A 25 -3.45 -2.16 6.30
C HIS A 25 -2.45 -1.05 5.95
N ALA A 26 -2.50 0.07 6.65
CA ALA A 26 -1.56 1.18 6.48
C ALA A 26 -0.10 0.72 6.67
N ALA A 27 0.16 -0.05 7.71
CA ALA A 27 1.48 -0.61 7.98
C ALA A 27 1.93 -1.61 6.91
N ALA A 28 1.03 -2.45 6.40
CA ALA A 28 1.32 -3.41 5.33
C ALA A 28 1.70 -2.69 4.03
N VAL A 29 0.92 -1.71 3.61
CA VAL A 29 1.21 -0.92 2.40
C VAL A 29 2.49 -0.11 2.57
N SER A 30 2.71 0.48 3.74
CA SER A 30 3.97 1.18 4.09
C SER A 30 5.17 0.26 3.93
N ALA A 31 5.13 -0.94 4.49
CA ALA A 31 6.21 -1.91 4.41
C ALA A 31 6.52 -2.32 2.96
N ALA A 32 5.49 -2.57 2.16
CA ALA A 32 5.64 -2.88 0.74
C ALA A 32 6.23 -1.69 -0.04
N MET A 33 5.80 -0.47 0.25
CA MET A 33 6.34 0.75 -0.37
C MET A 33 7.82 0.95 -0.05
N GLY A 34 8.25 0.64 1.16
CA GLY A 34 9.67 0.66 1.53
C GLY A 34 10.53 -0.30 0.70
N ALA A 35 10.00 -1.50 0.43
CA ALA A 35 10.67 -2.45 -0.46
C ALA A 35 10.71 -1.97 -1.91
N MET A 36 9.63 -1.38 -2.41
CA MET A 36 9.58 -0.79 -3.75
C MET A 36 10.54 0.39 -3.89
N ALA A 37 10.67 1.23 -2.86
CA ALA A 37 11.64 2.33 -2.85
C ALA A 37 13.07 1.81 -3.09
N SER A 38 13.43 0.69 -2.50
CA SER A 38 14.76 0.08 -2.68
C SER A 38 14.99 -0.37 -4.14
N ILE A 39 13.96 -0.81 -4.84
CA ILE A 39 14.04 -1.21 -6.24
C ILE A 39 14.28 0.00 -7.15
N PHE A 40 13.56 1.11 -6.89
CA PHE A 40 13.61 2.31 -7.72
C PHE A 40 14.63 3.35 -7.27
N GLY A 41 15.38 3.10 -6.20
CA GLY A 41 16.33 4.07 -5.64
C GLY A 41 15.66 5.29 -5.01
N GLY A 42 14.43 5.13 -4.54
CA GLY A 42 13.67 6.17 -3.85
C GLY A 42 14.05 6.32 -2.37
N ASP A 43 13.61 7.42 -1.77
CA ASP A 43 13.73 7.63 -0.32
C ASP A 43 12.76 6.69 0.42
N LYS A 44 13.31 5.70 1.09
CA LYS A 44 12.53 4.67 1.78
C LYS A 44 11.55 5.26 2.80
N ASP A 45 12.01 6.19 3.64
CA ASP A 45 11.15 6.80 4.68
C ASP A 45 9.97 7.57 4.06
N HIS A 46 10.22 8.30 2.99
CA HIS A 46 9.19 9.02 2.25
C HIS A 46 8.18 8.06 1.59
N TRP A 47 8.65 7.02 0.93
CA TRP A 47 7.76 6.03 0.29
C TRP A 47 6.92 5.28 1.32
N GLU A 48 7.51 4.92 2.45
CA GLU A 48 6.78 4.33 3.58
C GLU A 48 5.72 5.27 4.14
N ALA A 49 6.03 6.57 4.26
CA ALA A 49 5.08 7.59 4.70
C ALA A 49 3.87 7.71 3.76
N ILE A 50 4.11 7.74 2.46
CA ILE A 50 3.06 7.74 1.43
C ILE A 50 2.15 6.52 1.57
N GLY A 51 2.74 5.34 1.68
CA GLY A 51 1.99 4.10 1.87
C GLY A 51 1.17 4.09 3.16
N TYR A 52 1.69 4.67 4.23
CA TYR A 52 1.00 4.72 5.52
C TYR A 52 -0.22 5.64 5.51
N LEU A 53 -0.21 6.71 4.70
CA LEU A 53 -1.27 7.71 4.62
C LEU A 53 -2.27 7.51 3.47
N HIS A 54 -2.07 6.51 2.61
CA HIS A 54 -2.87 6.41 1.39
C HIS A 54 -4.38 6.36 1.63
N ASP A 55 -4.82 5.76 2.73
CA ASP A 55 -6.24 5.63 3.11
C ASP A 55 -6.66 6.62 4.21
N VAL A 56 -6.02 7.78 4.33
CA VAL A 56 -6.26 8.74 5.43
C VAL A 56 -7.72 9.18 5.54
N ASP A 57 -8.46 9.24 4.43
CA ASP A 57 -9.86 9.66 4.38
C ASP A 57 -10.87 8.50 4.45
N TYR A 58 -10.39 7.25 4.42
CA TYR A 58 -11.26 6.09 4.24
C TYR A 58 -12.24 5.86 5.39
N GLU A 59 -11.79 5.96 6.64
CA GLU A 59 -12.69 5.73 7.80
C GLU A 59 -13.79 6.79 7.88
N ALA A 60 -13.45 8.04 7.65
CA ALA A 60 -14.41 9.15 7.69
C ALA A 60 -15.34 9.18 6.46
N PHE A 61 -14.82 8.86 5.29
CA PHE A 61 -15.52 8.98 4.01
C PHE A 61 -15.38 7.73 3.13
N PRO A 62 -15.86 6.55 3.58
CA PRO A 62 -15.65 5.31 2.83
C PRO A 62 -16.31 5.29 1.44
N HIS A 63 -17.37 6.06 1.25
CA HIS A 63 -18.09 6.17 -0.04
C HIS A 63 -17.57 7.32 -0.92
N GLU A 64 -16.69 8.15 -0.39
CA GLU A 64 -16.06 9.27 -1.08
C GLU A 64 -14.52 9.20 -0.94
N HIS A 65 -14.01 7.99 -0.82
CA HIS A 65 -12.58 7.72 -0.68
C HIS A 65 -11.78 8.37 -1.81
N CYS A 66 -10.63 8.92 -1.48
CA CYS A 66 -9.74 9.76 -2.30
C CYS A 66 -10.24 11.19 -2.58
N HIS A 67 -11.47 11.55 -2.23
CA HIS A 67 -12.01 12.90 -2.49
C HIS A 67 -11.78 13.88 -1.35
N HIS A 68 -11.41 13.40 -0.15
CA HIS A 68 -11.20 14.21 1.04
C HIS A 68 -9.74 14.25 1.54
N VAL A 69 -8.82 13.65 0.79
CA VAL A 69 -7.39 13.58 1.16
C VAL A 69 -6.79 14.96 1.45
N ARG A 70 -7.11 15.95 0.63
CA ARG A 70 -6.61 17.32 0.81
C ARG A 70 -7.06 17.94 2.12
N GLU A 71 -8.32 17.72 2.48
CA GLU A 71 -8.90 18.27 3.71
C GLU A 71 -8.15 17.83 4.97
N PHE A 72 -7.58 16.62 4.92
CA PHE A 72 -6.83 16.06 6.04
C PHE A 72 -5.34 16.38 6.00
N LEU A 73 -4.75 16.48 4.82
CA LEU A 73 -3.29 16.56 4.67
C LEU A 73 -2.76 17.99 4.50
N GLU A 74 -3.50 18.88 3.84
CA GLU A 74 -3.09 20.28 3.68
C GLU A 74 -2.89 21.00 5.03
N PRO A 75 -3.78 20.88 6.03
CA PRO A 75 -3.58 21.51 7.33
C PRO A 75 -2.33 21.02 8.07
N GLU A 76 -1.88 19.82 7.75
CA GLU A 76 -0.69 19.19 8.33
C GLU A 76 0.61 19.58 7.60
N GLY A 77 0.50 20.41 6.57
CA GLY A 77 1.64 20.88 5.79
C GLY A 77 2.23 19.84 4.85
N VAL A 78 1.44 18.83 4.47
CA VAL A 78 1.83 17.89 3.41
C VAL A 78 1.72 18.61 2.08
N ASP A 79 2.75 18.49 1.24
CA ASP A 79 2.77 19.18 -0.03
C ASP A 79 1.83 18.55 -1.08
N GLU A 80 1.49 19.33 -2.09
CA GLU A 80 0.53 18.94 -3.14
C GLU A 80 1.04 17.76 -3.98
N GLU A 81 2.34 17.60 -4.13
CA GLU A 81 2.93 16.48 -4.85
C GLU A 81 2.66 15.15 -4.12
N ASP A 82 2.86 15.14 -2.81
CA ASP A 82 2.57 13.97 -1.97
C ASP A 82 1.07 13.68 -1.90
N ILE A 83 0.24 14.71 -1.80
CA ILE A 83 -1.23 14.57 -1.83
C ILE A 83 -1.68 13.93 -3.15
N LYS A 84 -1.18 14.40 -4.29
CA LYS A 84 -1.48 13.81 -5.59
C LYS A 84 -1.00 12.36 -5.70
N THR A 85 0.18 12.08 -5.18
CA THR A 85 0.70 10.71 -5.14
C THR A 85 -0.25 9.78 -4.38
N ILE A 86 -0.75 10.23 -3.23
CA ILE A 86 -1.73 9.47 -2.44
C ILE A 86 -3.04 9.29 -3.22
N ILE A 87 -3.60 10.34 -3.81
CA ILE A 87 -4.85 10.26 -4.58
C ILE A 87 -4.73 9.31 -5.77
N SER A 88 -3.56 9.18 -6.37
CA SER A 88 -3.32 8.37 -7.57
C SER A 88 -3.64 6.88 -7.38
N HIS A 89 -3.62 6.36 -6.13
CA HIS A 89 -3.93 4.94 -5.91
C HIS A 89 -5.40 4.60 -6.21
N GLY A 90 -6.28 5.60 -6.20
CA GLY A 90 -7.70 5.44 -6.54
C GLY A 90 -8.03 5.52 -8.02
N TRP A 91 -7.05 5.72 -8.90
CA TRP A 91 -7.28 5.90 -10.34
C TRP A 91 -8.13 4.79 -10.97
N GLY A 92 -9.22 5.18 -11.61
CA GLY A 92 -10.14 4.25 -12.26
C GLY A 92 -11.01 3.42 -11.30
N LEU A 93 -10.87 3.60 -9.99
CA LEU A 93 -11.65 2.89 -8.95
C LEU A 93 -12.58 3.84 -8.21
N CYS A 94 -12.04 4.81 -7.52
CA CYS A 94 -12.78 5.78 -6.72
C CYS A 94 -12.48 7.23 -7.12
N SER A 95 -11.47 7.46 -7.95
CA SER A 95 -11.07 8.78 -8.43
C SER A 95 -10.54 8.72 -9.85
N ASN A 96 -10.72 9.80 -10.61
CA ASN A 96 -10.11 10.00 -11.92
C ASN A 96 -9.30 11.31 -11.93
N GLU A 97 -8.85 11.75 -10.75
CA GLU A 97 -8.13 13.02 -10.62
C GLU A 97 -6.66 12.91 -11.02
N VAL A 98 -5.98 11.87 -10.53
CA VAL A 98 -4.54 11.70 -10.74
C VAL A 98 -4.25 10.32 -11.31
N GLU A 99 -3.82 10.27 -12.56
CA GLU A 99 -3.34 9.03 -13.19
C GLU A 99 -1.92 8.72 -12.68
N PRO A 100 -1.63 7.46 -12.27
CA PRO A 100 -0.28 7.09 -11.85
C PRO A 100 0.73 7.18 -13.01
N THR A 101 1.73 8.04 -12.87
CA THR A 101 2.77 8.25 -13.91
C THR A 101 4.19 8.10 -13.38
N THR A 102 4.41 8.34 -12.09
CA THR A 102 5.72 8.18 -11.45
C THR A 102 5.88 6.79 -10.85
N ASP A 103 7.12 6.39 -10.56
CA ASP A 103 7.40 5.07 -9.98
C ASP A 103 6.73 4.89 -8.61
N ILE A 104 6.69 5.94 -7.79
CA ILE A 104 6.02 5.90 -6.48
C ILE A 104 4.51 5.73 -6.63
N GLU A 105 3.88 6.46 -7.55
CA GLU A 105 2.45 6.38 -7.81
C GLU A 105 2.04 5.00 -8.34
N LYS A 106 2.79 4.48 -9.31
CA LYS A 106 2.57 3.14 -9.88
C LYS A 106 2.78 2.05 -8.85
N SER A 107 3.77 2.21 -7.98
CA SER A 107 4.04 1.27 -6.88
C SER A 107 2.88 1.26 -5.89
N LEU A 108 2.41 2.42 -5.44
CA LEU A 108 1.29 2.53 -4.50
C LEU A 108 0.02 1.91 -5.09
N PHE A 109 -0.32 2.24 -6.33
CA PHE A 109 -1.46 1.67 -7.06
C PHE A 109 -1.43 0.14 -7.09
N THR A 110 -0.24 -0.44 -7.23
CA THR A 110 -0.06 -1.89 -7.35
C THR A 110 -0.08 -2.60 -6.01
N VAL A 111 0.66 -2.09 -5.02
CA VAL A 111 0.84 -2.80 -3.75
C VAL A 111 -0.33 -2.67 -2.78
N ASP A 112 -1.14 -1.64 -2.91
CA ASP A 112 -2.33 -1.44 -2.08
C ASP A 112 -3.18 -2.72 -2.04
N GLU A 113 -3.67 -3.17 -3.17
CA GLU A 113 -4.47 -4.40 -3.29
C GLU A 113 -3.64 -5.67 -3.09
N LEU A 114 -2.39 -5.70 -3.58
CA LEU A 114 -1.52 -6.88 -3.49
C LEU A 114 -1.16 -7.24 -2.05
N THR A 115 -0.94 -6.26 -1.19
CA THR A 115 -0.66 -6.52 0.24
C THR A 115 -1.80 -7.24 0.93
N GLY A 116 -3.05 -7.02 0.50
CA GLY A 116 -4.21 -7.74 0.99
C GLY A 116 -4.15 -9.25 0.70
N VAL A 117 -3.67 -9.63 -0.47
CA VAL A 117 -3.48 -11.05 -0.82
C VAL A 117 -2.36 -11.68 0.02
N VAL A 118 -1.26 -10.96 0.21
CA VAL A 118 -0.13 -11.42 1.04
C VAL A 118 -0.58 -11.58 2.50
N MET A 119 -1.29 -10.59 3.04
CA MET A 119 -1.82 -10.62 4.41
C MET A 119 -2.75 -11.81 4.62
N ALA A 120 -3.71 -12.02 3.72
CA ALA A 120 -4.66 -13.13 3.80
C ALA A 120 -3.93 -14.48 3.76
N TYR A 121 -2.91 -14.61 2.92
CA TYR A 121 -2.11 -15.83 2.85
C TYR A 121 -1.29 -16.03 4.13
N ALA A 122 -0.67 -14.99 4.66
CA ALA A 122 0.07 -15.07 5.93
C ALA A 122 -0.82 -15.53 7.09
N LEU A 123 -2.03 -14.99 7.19
CA LEU A 123 -2.97 -15.32 8.26
C LEU A 123 -3.46 -16.77 8.24
N MET A 124 -3.47 -17.41 7.07
CA MET A 124 -3.87 -18.83 6.98
C MET A 124 -2.73 -19.81 7.21
N ARG A 125 -1.48 -19.35 7.19
CA ARG A 125 -0.31 -20.20 7.41
C ARG A 125 0.03 -20.30 8.89
N PRO A 126 0.35 -21.51 9.43
CA PRO A 126 0.79 -21.64 10.82
C PRO A 126 2.01 -20.80 11.16
N GLU A 127 2.94 -20.64 10.19
CA GLU A 127 4.17 -19.85 10.33
C GLU A 127 3.96 -18.36 10.03
N GLY A 128 2.74 -17.95 9.70
CA GLY A 128 2.47 -16.56 9.30
C GLY A 128 3.18 -16.20 7.99
N ILE A 129 3.85 -15.06 7.98
CA ILE A 129 4.64 -14.63 6.81
C ILE A 129 6.04 -15.25 6.79
N SER A 130 6.53 -15.72 7.93
CA SER A 130 7.87 -16.32 8.02
C SER A 130 8.01 -17.49 7.04
N GLY A 131 9.08 -17.46 6.23
CA GLY A 131 9.33 -18.48 5.22
C GLY A 131 8.31 -18.56 4.09
N MET A 132 7.50 -17.52 3.87
CA MET A 132 6.58 -17.48 2.74
C MET A 132 7.36 -17.51 1.42
N GLU A 133 7.05 -18.50 0.59
CA GLU A 133 7.68 -18.64 -0.72
C GLU A 133 6.83 -17.98 -1.81
N LEU A 134 7.49 -17.37 -2.78
CA LEU A 134 6.85 -16.74 -3.95
C LEU A 134 5.93 -17.71 -4.70
N LYS A 135 6.32 -18.98 -4.83
CA LYS A 135 5.51 -20.00 -5.50
C LYS A 135 4.14 -20.16 -4.85
N GLY A 136 4.10 -20.17 -3.52
CA GLY A 136 2.84 -20.25 -2.76
C GLY A 136 1.97 -19.03 -2.95
N LEU A 137 2.55 -17.84 -2.91
CA LEU A 137 1.82 -16.59 -3.15
C LEU A 137 1.26 -16.52 -4.57
N LYS A 138 2.03 -16.90 -5.58
CA LYS A 138 1.55 -16.97 -6.97
C LYS A 138 0.35 -17.89 -7.12
N LYS A 139 0.35 -19.02 -6.43
CA LYS A 139 -0.79 -19.97 -6.43
C LYS A 139 -2.04 -19.31 -5.83
N LYS A 140 -1.89 -18.63 -4.69
CA LYS A 140 -2.99 -17.92 -4.02
C LYS A 140 -3.49 -16.74 -4.87
N PHE A 141 -2.62 -16.02 -5.52
CA PHE A 141 -2.97 -14.93 -6.43
C PHE A 141 -3.86 -15.41 -7.60
N LYS A 142 -3.59 -16.58 -8.15
CA LYS A 142 -4.37 -17.19 -9.24
C LYS A 142 -5.74 -17.71 -8.79
N ASP A 143 -5.89 -18.00 -7.52
CA ASP A 143 -7.17 -18.45 -6.96
C ASP A 143 -8.08 -17.25 -6.71
N LYS A 144 -9.00 -17.00 -7.62
CA LYS A 144 -9.93 -15.86 -7.56
C LYS A 144 -10.88 -15.88 -6.37
N LYS A 145 -11.08 -17.05 -5.75
CA LYS A 145 -11.93 -17.20 -4.56
C LYS A 145 -11.17 -16.83 -3.28
N PHE A 146 -9.85 -16.97 -3.31
CA PHE A 146 -8.99 -16.63 -2.19
C PHE A 146 -8.79 -15.10 -2.16
N ALA A 147 -9.01 -14.49 -0.99
CA ALA A 147 -8.96 -13.03 -0.83
C ALA A 147 -9.72 -12.30 -1.95
N ALA A 148 -10.98 -12.70 -2.17
CA ALA A 148 -11.78 -12.25 -3.31
C ALA A 148 -12.05 -10.74 -3.32
N GLY A 149 -11.93 -10.06 -2.16
CA GLY A 149 -12.03 -8.61 -2.05
C GLY A 149 -10.86 -7.85 -2.67
N CYS A 150 -9.72 -8.52 -2.89
CA CYS A 150 -8.56 -7.92 -3.56
C CYS A 150 -8.73 -8.01 -5.07
N ASN A 151 -8.75 -6.85 -5.74
CA ASN A 151 -9.01 -6.77 -7.18
C ASN A 151 -7.78 -7.18 -7.99
N ARG A 152 -7.81 -8.41 -8.55
CA ARG A 152 -6.70 -8.97 -9.35
C ARG A 152 -6.44 -8.18 -10.63
N ASP A 153 -7.47 -7.61 -11.25
CA ASP A 153 -7.30 -6.85 -12.49
C ASP A 153 -6.56 -5.55 -12.25
N VAL A 154 -6.83 -4.87 -11.14
CA VAL A 154 -6.07 -3.68 -10.69
C VAL A 154 -4.61 -4.03 -10.43
N ILE A 155 -4.34 -5.13 -9.74
CA ILE A 155 -2.97 -5.58 -9.46
C ILE A 155 -2.21 -5.86 -10.75
N LYS A 156 -2.84 -6.57 -11.70
CA LYS A 156 -2.25 -6.86 -13.03
C LYS A 156 -2.00 -5.59 -13.84
N GLN A 157 -2.92 -4.64 -13.79
CA GLN A 157 -2.76 -3.33 -14.40
C GLN A 157 -1.54 -2.61 -13.80
N GLY A 158 -1.37 -2.69 -12.49
CA GLY A 158 -0.20 -2.15 -11.79
C GLY A 158 1.12 -2.78 -12.26
N PHE A 159 1.18 -4.09 -12.42
CA PHE A 159 2.37 -4.75 -12.97
C PHE A 159 2.71 -4.24 -14.38
N ALA A 160 1.70 -4.05 -15.21
CA ALA A 160 1.89 -3.50 -16.55
C ALA A 160 2.39 -2.06 -16.52
N MET A 161 1.82 -1.22 -15.65
CA MET A 161 2.27 0.17 -15.45
C MET A 161 3.73 0.25 -15.01
N LEU A 162 4.15 -0.64 -14.11
CA LEU A 162 5.52 -0.72 -13.60
C LEU A 162 6.50 -1.30 -14.62
N GLY A 163 6.00 -2.05 -15.62
CA GLY A 163 6.85 -2.80 -16.54
C GLY A 163 7.67 -3.88 -15.82
N MET A 164 7.15 -4.41 -14.72
CA MET A 164 7.81 -5.43 -13.90
C MET A 164 7.09 -6.77 -13.98
N GLU A 165 7.85 -7.84 -13.84
CA GLU A 165 7.27 -9.17 -13.68
C GLU A 165 6.51 -9.27 -12.35
N ALA A 166 5.35 -9.93 -12.37
CA ALA A 166 4.52 -10.11 -11.18
C ALA A 166 5.31 -10.68 -9.99
N GLY A 167 6.20 -11.64 -10.24
CA GLY A 167 7.02 -12.26 -9.22
C GLY A 167 7.97 -11.31 -8.52
N GLU A 168 8.50 -10.32 -9.21
CA GLU A 168 9.39 -9.32 -8.62
C GLU A 168 8.63 -8.43 -7.63
N VAL A 169 7.44 -7.96 -7.99
CA VAL A 169 6.61 -7.13 -7.11
C VAL A 169 6.08 -7.93 -5.93
N MET A 170 5.63 -9.16 -6.18
CA MET A 170 5.19 -10.08 -5.12
C MET A 170 6.30 -10.36 -4.10
N GLN A 171 7.52 -10.62 -4.58
CA GLN A 171 8.67 -10.86 -3.70
C GLN A 171 9.01 -9.62 -2.87
N ALA A 172 8.94 -8.43 -3.47
CA ALA A 172 9.14 -7.17 -2.75
C ALA A 172 8.11 -7.00 -1.62
N CYS A 173 6.84 -7.32 -1.86
CA CYS A 173 5.82 -7.30 -0.82
C CYS A 173 6.10 -8.31 0.29
N ILE A 174 6.47 -9.55 -0.05
CA ILE A 174 6.85 -10.57 0.94
C ILE A 174 8.02 -10.08 1.80
N ASP A 175 9.07 -9.57 1.18
CA ASP A 175 10.29 -9.13 1.87
C ASP A 175 10.01 -7.93 2.78
N GLY A 176 9.31 -6.91 2.28
CA GLY A 176 8.97 -5.72 3.05
C GLY A 176 8.06 -6.05 4.23
N MET A 177 7.02 -6.83 4.01
CA MET A 177 6.09 -7.21 5.07
C MET A 177 6.72 -8.17 6.08
N THR A 178 7.63 -9.05 5.66
CA THR A 178 8.38 -9.92 6.57
C THR A 178 9.27 -9.11 7.50
N ALA A 179 9.95 -8.08 7.00
CA ALA A 179 10.78 -7.19 7.81
C ALA A 179 9.99 -6.44 8.90
N HIS A 180 8.69 -6.25 8.70
CA HIS A 180 7.77 -5.54 9.60
C HIS A 180 6.71 -6.46 10.21
N LYS A 181 6.94 -7.76 10.24
CA LYS A 181 5.92 -8.75 10.66
C LYS A 181 5.36 -8.52 12.05
N ASP A 182 6.17 -8.04 12.99
CA ASP A 182 5.73 -7.77 14.36
C ASP A 182 4.71 -6.63 14.41
N GLU A 183 4.94 -5.55 13.66
CA GLU A 183 4.00 -4.43 13.53
C GLU A 183 2.70 -4.86 12.85
N LEU A 184 2.78 -5.82 11.93
CA LEU A 184 1.63 -6.38 11.23
C LEU A 184 0.86 -7.45 12.02
N GLY A 185 1.34 -7.82 13.20
CA GLY A 185 0.76 -8.91 13.99
C GLY A 185 0.93 -10.28 13.35
N LEU A 186 1.94 -10.45 12.50
CA LEU A 186 2.27 -11.69 11.82
C LEU A 186 3.42 -12.43 12.51
N LYS A 187 3.50 -13.75 12.28
CA LYS A 187 4.57 -14.60 12.79
C LYS A 187 5.75 -14.65 11.82
#